data_e5374f30a4ded8a89253495135f3edae
#
_entry.id   e5374f30a4ded8a89253495135f3edae
#
_cell.length_a   1.000
_cell.length_b   1.000
_cell.length_c   1.000
_cell.angle_alpha   90.00
_cell.angle_beta   90.00
_cell.angle_gamma   90.00
#
_symmetry.space_group_name_H-M   'P 1'
#
loop_
_entity.id
_entity.type
_entity.pdbx_description
1 polymer ?
#
loop_
_entity_poly.entity_id
_entity_poly.type
_entity_poly.pdbx_seq_one_letter_code
_entity_poly.pdbx_strand_id
1 'polypeptide(L)'
;MSFYTVWEQTNWDDTRLQLYSKNAADVETALNKKHLNTGDFMALLSPAAEPYLALMAERSQQLTRQRFGNTLHLFIPLYLSNLCANDCSYCGFSMSNRLKRKTLSPAEIEQECQAIKAKGFDTLLVVTGEHETKVGIDYFRQALPIIKRYFSYVMFEVQPLATHEYAELRTLGLDAVMVYQETYQPATYAKHHLKGRKRDFRWRLETPDRLGKCGIDKIGLGSLIGLEDWRIDSTFTAMHMDYLRRRYWRSRYSLSFPRLRPCAGGVDNALTISDKQLVQLICAYRLRFPDVELSLSTREQQALRDGLFRLGVTSVSAESKTQPGGYANEQQELEQFSIDDDRPVSEVAQAIKARGLQPVWQDWLNELSAMPPETFSSPE
;
A
#
# COMPACT_ATOMS: atom_id res chain seq x y z
N MET A 1 -17.29 -4.38 17.18
CA MET A 1 -17.53 -3.26 16.24
C MET A 1 -16.33 -3.21 15.31
N SER A 2 -16.53 -3.23 13.98
CA SER A 2 -15.48 -3.11 12.96
C SER A 2 -15.67 -1.80 12.21
N PHE A 3 -14.72 -1.44 11.33
CA PHE A 3 -14.87 -0.25 10.47
C PHE A 3 -16.13 -0.31 9.60
N TYR A 4 -16.62 -1.51 9.27
CA TYR A 4 -17.87 -1.67 8.53
C TYR A 4 -19.03 -0.88 9.15
N THR A 5 -19.13 -0.85 10.49
CA THR A 5 -20.17 -0.06 11.18
C THR A 5 -20.04 1.45 10.95
N VAL A 6 -18.82 1.96 10.89
CA VAL A 6 -18.56 3.39 10.59
C VAL A 6 -18.88 3.69 9.13
N TRP A 7 -18.45 2.79 8.23
CA TRP A 7 -18.69 2.90 6.81
C TRP A 7 -20.19 2.87 6.48
N GLU A 8 -20.95 1.95 7.10
CA GLU A 8 -22.39 1.81 6.89
C GLU A 8 -23.20 3.05 7.33
N GLN A 9 -22.70 3.78 8.33
CA GLN A 9 -23.28 5.03 8.82
C GLN A 9 -22.88 6.26 8.00
N THR A 10 -21.96 6.12 7.05
CA THR A 10 -21.44 7.24 6.25
C THR A 10 -22.02 7.18 4.85
N ASN A 11 -22.81 8.18 4.50
CA ASN A 11 -23.41 8.26 3.17
C ASN A 11 -22.39 8.73 2.13
N TRP A 12 -22.28 8.03 1.01
CA TRP A 12 -21.36 8.33 -0.08
C TRP A 12 -21.68 9.68 -0.76
N ASP A 13 -22.95 9.89 -1.10
CA ASP A 13 -23.38 11.09 -1.83
C ASP A 13 -23.31 12.34 -0.94
N ASP A 14 -23.62 12.23 0.33
CA ASP A 14 -23.44 13.32 1.31
C ASP A 14 -21.94 13.68 1.44
N THR A 15 -21.06 12.69 1.51
CA THR A 15 -19.61 12.90 1.54
C THR A 15 -19.13 13.60 0.27
N ARG A 16 -19.66 13.21 -0.89
CA ARG A 16 -19.38 13.85 -2.18
C ARG A 16 -19.83 15.31 -2.18
N LEU A 17 -21.08 15.58 -1.77
CA LEU A 17 -21.60 16.95 -1.69
C LEU A 17 -20.77 17.82 -0.75
N GLN A 18 -20.43 17.31 0.43
CA GLN A 18 -19.59 18.04 1.40
C GLN A 18 -18.20 18.33 0.85
N LEU A 19 -17.58 17.42 0.14
CA LEU A 19 -16.25 17.61 -0.43
C LEU A 19 -16.28 18.66 -1.55
N TYR A 20 -17.23 18.55 -2.48
CA TYR A 20 -17.28 19.45 -3.64
C TYR A 20 -17.88 20.82 -3.32
N SER A 21 -18.51 21.00 -2.14
CA SER A 21 -18.95 22.31 -1.64
C SER A 21 -17.82 23.11 -0.95
N LYS A 22 -16.64 22.52 -0.73
CA LYS A 22 -15.50 23.19 -0.12
C LYS A 22 -15.01 24.35 -0.98
N ASN A 23 -14.63 25.44 -0.31
CA ASN A 23 -14.18 26.68 -0.93
C ASN A 23 -12.78 27.10 -0.44
N ALA A 24 -12.26 28.22 -0.94
CA ALA A 24 -10.94 28.73 -0.58
C ALA A 24 -10.77 28.98 0.93
N ALA A 25 -11.79 29.53 1.60
CA ALA A 25 -11.72 29.77 3.05
C ALA A 25 -11.63 28.49 3.88
N ASP A 26 -12.28 27.39 3.43
CA ASP A 26 -12.12 26.07 4.05
C ASP A 26 -10.69 25.57 3.92
N VAL A 27 -10.07 25.75 2.74
CA VAL A 27 -8.68 25.33 2.47
C VAL A 27 -7.70 26.13 3.33
N GLU A 28 -7.86 27.45 3.39
CA GLU A 28 -7.02 28.33 4.22
C GLU A 28 -7.16 27.98 5.71
N THR A 29 -8.39 27.71 6.16
CA THR A 29 -8.65 27.24 7.53
C THR A 29 -7.94 25.92 7.81
N ALA A 30 -8.04 24.95 6.90
CA ALA A 30 -7.35 23.66 7.04
C ALA A 30 -5.83 23.85 7.07
N LEU A 31 -5.28 24.65 6.18
CA LEU A 31 -3.85 24.91 6.15
C LEU A 31 -3.32 25.61 7.42
N ASN A 32 -4.12 26.38 8.12
CA ASN A 32 -3.70 27.03 9.36
C ASN A 32 -3.81 26.16 10.62
N LYS A 33 -4.35 24.95 10.52
CA LYS A 33 -4.47 24.01 11.64
C LYS A 33 -3.23 23.13 11.80
N LYS A 34 -2.91 22.80 13.04
CA LYS A 34 -1.87 21.82 13.40
C LYS A 34 -2.38 20.38 13.27
N HIS A 35 -3.64 20.15 13.57
CA HIS A 35 -4.29 18.83 13.51
C HIS A 35 -5.55 18.95 12.65
N LEU A 36 -5.55 18.23 11.55
CA LEU A 36 -6.66 18.22 10.60
C LEU A 36 -7.71 17.18 11.02
N ASN A 37 -8.98 17.50 10.85
CA ASN A 37 -10.08 16.54 10.91
C ASN A 37 -10.48 16.08 9.49
N THR A 38 -11.53 15.25 9.38
CA THR A 38 -12.01 14.75 8.07
C THR A 38 -12.51 15.89 7.17
N GLY A 39 -13.18 16.89 7.74
CA GLY A 39 -13.67 18.05 6.97
C GLY A 39 -12.52 18.92 6.42
N ASP A 40 -11.45 19.09 7.19
CA ASP A 40 -10.23 19.79 6.74
C ASP A 40 -9.53 18.99 5.64
N PHE A 41 -9.46 17.66 5.78
CA PHE A 41 -8.90 16.78 4.76
C PHE A 41 -9.69 16.86 3.45
N MET A 42 -11.03 16.84 3.52
CA MET A 42 -11.88 17.06 2.34
C MET A 42 -11.62 18.40 1.68
N ALA A 43 -11.37 19.48 2.45
CA ALA A 43 -11.01 20.78 1.89
C ALA A 43 -9.69 20.69 1.09
N LEU A 44 -8.66 20.02 1.63
CA LEU A 44 -7.38 19.83 0.94
C LEU A 44 -7.47 18.90 -0.28
N LEU A 45 -8.44 17.98 -0.33
CA LEU A 45 -8.71 17.13 -1.50
C LEU A 45 -9.59 17.83 -2.54
N SER A 46 -10.35 18.85 -2.16
CA SER A 46 -11.31 19.51 -3.04
C SER A 46 -10.64 20.22 -4.23
N PRO A 47 -11.39 20.52 -5.30
CA PRO A 47 -10.88 21.36 -6.39
C PRO A 47 -10.45 22.76 -5.92
N ALA A 48 -11.03 23.28 -4.84
CA ALA A 48 -10.67 24.59 -4.27
C ALA A 48 -9.23 24.63 -3.74
N ALA A 49 -8.62 23.48 -3.44
CA ALA A 49 -7.23 23.41 -2.96
C ALA A 49 -6.19 23.52 -4.08
N GLU A 50 -6.59 23.44 -5.34
CA GLU A 50 -5.63 23.43 -6.47
C GLU A 50 -4.73 24.67 -6.52
N PRO A 51 -5.20 25.92 -6.26
CA PRO A 51 -4.34 27.11 -6.19
C PRO A 51 -3.33 27.07 -5.04
N TYR A 52 -3.58 26.27 -4.00
CA TYR A 52 -2.76 26.17 -2.78
C TYR A 52 -1.74 25.04 -2.84
N LEU A 53 -1.63 24.32 -3.97
CA LEU A 53 -0.80 23.12 -4.08
C LEU A 53 0.67 23.38 -3.74
N ALA A 54 1.24 24.50 -4.13
CA ALA A 54 2.62 24.87 -3.78
C ALA A 54 2.83 24.95 -2.26
N LEU A 55 1.91 25.59 -1.55
CA LEU A 55 1.94 25.70 -0.09
C LEU A 55 1.72 24.35 0.59
N MET A 56 0.81 23.52 0.05
CA MET A 56 0.61 22.15 0.53
C MET A 56 1.89 21.33 0.38
N ALA A 57 2.58 21.44 -0.76
CA ALA A 57 3.81 20.73 -1.04
C ALA A 57 4.96 21.14 -0.10
N GLU A 58 5.12 22.45 0.14
CA GLU A 58 6.11 22.97 1.09
C GLU A 58 5.88 22.44 2.50
N ARG A 59 4.65 22.51 3.00
CA ARG A 59 4.27 22.02 4.35
C ARG A 59 4.40 20.51 4.45
N SER A 60 4.00 19.78 3.40
CA SER A 60 4.17 18.34 3.31
C SER A 60 5.65 17.94 3.42
N GLN A 61 6.53 18.65 2.70
CA GLN A 61 7.98 18.44 2.78
C GLN A 61 8.50 18.72 4.20
N GLN A 62 8.12 19.84 4.82
CA GLN A 62 8.54 20.20 6.17
C GLN A 62 8.13 19.12 7.19
N LEU A 63 6.86 18.69 7.16
CA LEU A 63 6.36 17.64 8.06
C LEU A 63 7.05 16.32 7.84
N THR A 64 7.29 15.93 6.57
CA THR A 64 7.99 14.68 6.26
C THR A 64 9.40 14.70 6.84
N ARG A 65 10.15 15.79 6.66
CA ARG A 65 11.50 15.92 7.22
C ARG A 65 11.52 15.96 8.74
N GLN A 66 10.54 16.60 9.35
CA GLN A 66 10.43 16.66 10.81
C GLN A 66 10.17 15.27 11.42
N ARG A 67 9.42 14.39 10.72
CA ARG A 67 8.99 13.09 11.24
C ARG A 67 9.88 11.92 10.81
N PHE A 68 10.39 11.97 9.60
CA PHE A 68 11.16 10.88 8.97
C PHE A 68 12.60 11.27 8.64
N GLY A 69 13.00 12.51 8.95
CA GLY A 69 14.33 13.00 8.60
C GLY A 69 14.53 13.09 7.08
N ASN A 70 15.76 12.89 6.64
CA ASN A 70 16.12 12.89 5.23
C ASN A 70 16.20 11.47 4.66
N THR A 71 15.45 10.52 5.20
CA THR A 71 15.48 9.11 4.78
C THR A 71 14.34 8.79 3.82
N LEU A 72 14.60 7.89 2.88
CA LEU A 72 13.61 7.28 2.00
C LEU A 72 13.85 5.77 1.96
N HIS A 73 12.87 5.00 2.41
CA HIS A 73 12.98 3.56 2.53
C HIS A 73 12.78 2.87 1.19
N LEU A 74 13.63 1.89 0.89
CA LEU A 74 13.57 1.07 -0.34
C LEU A 74 13.03 -0.31 -0.03
N PHE A 75 12.11 -0.78 -0.86
CA PHE A 75 11.62 -2.16 -0.85
C PHE A 75 11.46 -2.70 -2.27
N ILE A 76 11.29 -4.01 -2.38
CA ILE A 76 11.10 -4.69 -3.66
C ILE A 76 9.94 -5.69 -3.56
N PRO A 77 9.03 -5.77 -4.57
CA PRO A 77 8.00 -6.80 -4.60
C PRO A 77 8.57 -8.12 -5.12
N LEU A 78 8.21 -9.24 -4.48
CA LEU A 78 8.44 -10.60 -4.99
C LEU A 78 7.09 -11.27 -5.24
N TYR A 79 6.80 -11.55 -6.50
CA TYR A 79 5.61 -12.28 -6.90
C TYR A 79 5.84 -13.79 -6.78
N LEU A 80 5.13 -14.45 -5.87
CA LEU A 80 5.24 -15.90 -5.69
C LEU A 80 4.28 -16.68 -6.61
N SER A 81 3.15 -16.06 -6.99
CA SER A 81 2.16 -16.73 -7.86
C SER A 81 1.29 -15.72 -8.59
N ASN A 82 0.96 -16.03 -9.86
CA ASN A 82 -0.08 -15.37 -10.63
C ASN A 82 -1.38 -16.17 -10.70
N LEU A 83 -1.47 -17.28 -9.97
CA LEU A 83 -2.68 -18.09 -9.90
C LEU A 83 -3.74 -17.36 -9.07
N CYS A 84 -4.87 -17.05 -9.70
CA CYS A 84 -5.95 -16.30 -9.08
C CYS A 84 -7.31 -16.96 -9.36
N ALA A 85 -8.18 -17.02 -8.35
CA ALA A 85 -9.55 -17.51 -8.44
C ALA A 85 -10.57 -16.36 -8.56
N ASN A 86 -10.10 -15.11 -8.57
CA ASN A 86 -10.95 -13.94 -8.74
C ASN A 86 -10.98 -13.48 -10.19
N ASP A 87 -12.07 -12.82 -10.56
CA ASP A 87 -12.26 -12.20 -11.86
C ASP A 87 -12.42 -10.68 -11.67
N CYS A 88 -11.28 -9.98 -11.76
CA CYS A 88 -11.23 -8.53 -11.56
C CYS A 88 -10.94 -7.86 -12.90
N SER A 89 -11.77 -6.91 -13.32
CA SER A 89 -11.70 -6.25 -14.62
C SER A 89 -10.41 -5.42 -14.87
N TYR A 90 -9.61 -5.17 -13.85
CA TYR A 90 -8.43 -4.30 -13.89
C TYR A 90 -7.10 -5.03 -13.63
N CYS A 91 -7.12 -6.36 -13.57
CA CYS A 91 -5.95 -7.13 -13.14
C CYS A 91 -5.54 -8.17 -14.17
N GLY A 92 -4.28 -8.16 -14.59
CA GLY A 92 -3.75 -9.15 -15.53
C GLY A 92 -3.84 -10.59 -15.01
N PHE A 93 -3.86 -10.80 -13.68
CA PHE A 93 -4.03 -12.13 -13.07
C PHE A 93 -5.47 -12.60 -12.99
N SER A 94 -6.46 -11.83 -13.49
CA SER A 94 -7.86 -12.22 -13.53
C SER A 94 -8.02 -13.64 -14.08
N MET A 95 -8.92 -14.43 -13.46
CA MET A 95 -9.09 -15.84 -13.84
C MET A 95 -9.59 -16.04 -15.28
N SER A 96 -10.27 -15.04 -15.84
CA SER A 96 -10.74 -15.04 -17.23
C SER A 96 -9.63 -14.80 -18.24
N ASN A 97 -8.48 -14.25 -17.82
CA ASN A 97 -7.35 -14.00 -18.71
C ASN A 97 -6.61 -15.29 -19.05
N ARG A 98 -6.36 -15.51 -20.34
CA ARG A 98 -5.62 -16.67 -20.86
C ARG A 98 -4.11 -16.40 -20.78
N LEU A 99 -3.55 -16.61 -19.61
CA LEU A 99 -2.10 -16.53 -19.39
C LEU A 99 -1.58 -17.79 -18.72
N LYS A 100 -0.29 -18.07 -18.91
CA LYS A 100 0.39 -19.17 -18.24
C LYS A 100 0.41 -18.91 -16.73
N ARG A 101 -0.14 -19.83 -15.96
CA ARG A 101 -0.14 -19.75 -14.49
C ARG A 101 1.10 -20.37 -13.92
N LYS A 102 1.75 -19.66 -12.99
CA LYS A 102 2.95 -20.10 -12.30
C LYS A 102 2.80 -19.84 -10.81
N THR A 103 3.20 -20.82 -10.00
CA THR A 103 3.38 -20.70 -8.55
C THR A 103 4.78 -21.21 -8.24
N LEU A 104 5.58 -20.42 -7.56
CA LEU A 104 6.97 -20.78 -7.28
C LEU A 104 7.04 -21.91 -6.27
N SER A 105 7.89 -22.90 -6.57
CA SER A 105 8.30 -23.94 -5.63
C SER A 105 9.24 -23.37 -4.55
N PRO A 106 9.46 -24.10 -3.44
CA PRO A 106 10.42 -23.68 -2.42
C PRO A 106 11.82 -23.37 -2.96
N ALA A 107 12.32 -24.18 -3.92
CA ALA A 107 13.61 -23.95 -4.55
C ALA A 107 13.64 -22.68 -5.41
N GLU A 108 12.58 -22.41 -6.16
CA GLU A 108 12.46 -21.17 -6.95
C GLU A 108 12.35 -19.93 -6.04
N ILE A 109 11.60 -20.02 -4.92
CA ILE A 109 11.53 -18.95 -3.92
C ILE A 109 12.93 -18.61 -3.40
N GLU A 110 13.73 -19.64 -3.09
CA GLU A 110 15.09 -19.44 -2.60
C GLU A 110 16.00 -18.77 -3.65
N GLN A 111 15.92 -19.17 -4.91
CA GLN A 111 16.66 -18.56 -6.02
C GLN A 111 16.29 -17.07 -6.18
N GLU A 112 15.00 -16.73 -6.15
CA GLU A 112 14.52 -15.34 -6.21
C GLU A 112 15.01 -14.52 -5.02
N CYS A 113 14.96 -15.08 -3.80
CA CYS A 113 15.46 -14.41 -2.60
C CYS A 113 16.96 -14.12 -2.69
N GLN A 114 17.76 -15.05 -3.22
CA GLN A 114 19.20 -14.87 -3.43
C GLN A 114 19.47 -13.74 -4.45
N ALA A 115 18.75 -13.75 -5.58
CA ALA A 115 18.89 -12.74 -6.62
C ALA A 115 18.52 -11.32 -6.09
N ILE A 116 17.45 -11.21 -5.30
CA ILE A 116 17.03 -9.94 -4.68
C ILE A 116 18.02 -9.50 -3.59
N LYS A 117 18.48 -10.42 -2.75
CA LYS A 117 19.46 -10.10 -1.69
C LYS A 117 20.78 -9.59 -2.25
N ALA A 118 21.22 -10.14 -3.39
CA ALA A 118 22.43 -9.68 -4.10
C ALA A 118 22.31 -8.22 -4.58
N LYS A 119 21.09 -7.68 -4.75
CA LYS A 119 20.83 -6.28 -5.09
C LYS A 119 20.85 -5.35 -3.85
N GLY A 120 20.99 -5.90 -2.64
CA GLY A 120 21.11 -5.16 -1.38
C GLY A 120 19.81 -4.95 -0.61
N PHE A 121 18.68 -5.44 -1.11
CA PHE A 121 17.41 -5.30 -0.40
C PHE A 121 17.35 -6.12 0.90
N ASP A 122 16.72 -5.57 1.91
CA ASP A 122 16.43 -6.24 3.18
C ASP A 122 14.93 -6.18 3.58
N THR A 123 14.16 -5.38 2.86
CA THR A 123 12.70 -5.30 2.97
C THR A 123 12.03 -5.85 1.72
N LEU A 124 11.17 -6.84 1.90
CA LEU A 124 10.49 -7.55 0.82
C LEU A 124 8.98 -7.42 0.92
N LEU A 125 8.31 -7.14 -0.21
CA LEU A 125 6.86 -7.24 -0.35
C LEU A 125 6.50 -8.50 -1.15
N VAL A 126 5.95 -9.50 -0.49
CA VAL A 126 5.44 -10.72 -1.12
C VAL A 126 4.08 -10.45 -1.73
N VAL A 127 3.93 -10.76 -3.03
CA VAL A 127 2.68 -10.59 -3.77
C VAL A 127 2.22 -11.91 -4.37
N THR A 128 0.91 -12.18 -4.34
CA THR A 128 0.33 -13.34 -5.02
C THR A 128 -1.01 -13.01 -5.67
N GLY A 129 -1.40 -13.77 -6.68
CA GLY A 129 -2.81 -13.94 -7.00
C GLY A 129 -3.55 -14.58 -5.82
N GLU A 130 -4.86 -14.37 -5.74
CA GLU A 130 -5.68 -14.86 -4.64
C GLU A 130 -6.28 -16.23 -5.00
N HIS A 131 -5.81 -17.31 -4.38
CA HIS A 131 -6.29 -18.68 -4.57
C HIS A 131 -6.18 -19.48 -3.27
N GLU A 132 -7.27 -19.58 -2.53
CA GLU A 132 -7.31 -20.07 -1.14
C GLU A 132 -6.70 -21.45 -0.90
N THR A 133 -6.85 -22.38 -1.85
CA THR A 133 -6.38 -23.77 -1.67
C THR A 133 -4.96 -24.00 -2.16
N LYS A 134 -4.52 -23.37 -3.26
CA LYS A 134 -3.20 -23.60 -3.84
C LYS A 134 -2.15 -22.57 -3.43
N VAL A 135 -2.59 -21.37 -3.09
CA VAL A 135 -1.73 -20.26 -2.65
C VAL A 135 -2.29 -19.71 -1.33
N GLY A 136 -2.77 -20.60 -0.47
CA GLY A 136 -3.36 -20.29 0.83
C GLY A 136 -2.34 -20.41 1.97
N ILE A 137 -2.86 -20.56 3.19
CA ILE A 137 -2.05 -20.60 4.41
C ILE A 137 -0.97 -21.69 4.38
N ASP A 138 -1.25 -22.87 3.84
CA ASP A 138 -0.28 -23.96 3.77
C ASP A 138 0.93 -23.62 2.89
N TYR A 139 0.69 -22.89 1.80
CA TYR A 139 1.75 -22.37 0.94
C TYR A 139 2.58 -21.31 1.67
N PHE A 140 1.94 -20.40 2.39
CA PHE A 140 2.65 -19.35 3.14
C PHE A 140 3.44 -19.90 4.33
N ARG A 141 2.98 -20.99 4.98
CA ARG A 141 3.74 -21.71 6.02
C ARG A 141 5.08 -22.23 5.51
N GLN A 142 5.13 -22.63 4.25
CA GLN A 142 6.36 -23.10 3.62
C GLN A 142 7.22 -21.95 3.08
N ALA A 143 6.61 -20.96 2.46
CA ALA A 143 7.32 -19.86 1.80
C ALA A 143 7.95 -18.87 2.80
N LEU A 144 7.21 -18.48 3.85
CA LEU A 144 7.65 -17.42 4.76
C LEU A 144 8.95 -17.74 5.51
N PRO A 145 9.16 -18.96 6.07
CA PRO A 145 10.44 -19.31 6.69
C PRO A 145 11.64 -19.28 5.73
N ILE A 146 11.42 -19.61 4.45
CA ILE A 146 12.48 -19.51 3.41
C ILE A 146 12.85 -18.04 3.22
N ILE A 147 11.86 -17.20 3.03
CA ILE A 147 12.02 -15.75 2.79
C ILE A 147 12.70 -15.07 4.00
N LYS A 148 12.29 -15.41 5.22
CA LYS A 148 12.85 -14.81 6.45
C LYS A 148 14.33 -15.14 6.69
N ARG A 149 14.91 -16.13 6.02
CA ARG A 149 16.37 -16.37 6.05
C ARG A 149 17.17 -15.27 5.35
N TYR A 150 16.53 -14.54 4.43
CA TYR A 150 17.17 -13.53 3.58
C TYR A 150 16.80 -12.09 3.95
N PHE A 151 15.58 -11.85 4.47
CA PHE A 151 15.02 -10.52 4.66
C PHE A 151 14.58 -10.32 6.11
N SER A 152 15.03 -9.21 6.71
CA SER A 152 14.65 -8.87 8.09
C SER A 152 13.20 -8.39 8.18
N TYR A 153 12.67 -7.74 7.14
CA TYR A 153 11.31 -7.21 7.11
C TYR A 153 10.52 -7.76 5.92
N VAL A 154 9.44 -8.50 6.20
CA VAL A 154 8.61 -9.17 5.19
C VAL A 154 7.18 -8.66 5.26
N MET A 155 6.72 -8.11 4.16
CA MET A 155 5.37 -7.58 3.97
C MET A 155 4.58 -8.49 3.03
N PHE A 156 3.28 -8.65 3.27
CA PHE A 156 2.38 -9.40 2.39
C PHE A 156 1.35 -8.48 1.72
N GLU A 157 1.18 -8.65 0.41
CA GLU A 157 0.05 -8.14 -0.39
C GLU A 157 -0.59 -9.35 -1.09
N VAL A 158 -1.37 -10.11 -0.32
CA VAL A 158 -1.99 -11.36 -0.71
C VAL A 158 -3.48 -11.34 -0.40
N GLN A 159 -4.18 -12.45 -0.63
CA GLN A 159 -5.59 -12.58 -0.25
C GLN A 159 -5.84 -12.28 1.23
N PRO A 160 -6.99 -11.69 1.58
CA PRO A 160 -7.43 -11.59 2.96
C PRO A 160 -7.52 -12.96 3.64
N LEU A 161 -6.89 -13.09 4.82
CA LEU A 161 -6.88 -14.30 5.62
C LEU A 161 -7.74 -14.14 6.88
N ALA A 162 -8.01 -15.23 7.58
CA ALA A 162 -8.67 -15.21 8.88
C ALA A 162 -7.71 -14.72 9.99
N THR A 163 -8.26 -14.25 11.11
CA THR A 163 -7.47 -13.70 12.22
C THR A 163 -6.45 -14.71 12.76
N HIS A 164 -6.84 -15.99 12.90
CA HIS A 164 -5.93 -17.03 13.40
C HIS A 164 -4.80 -17.34 12.42
N GLU A 165 -5.07 -17.27 11.10
CA GLU A 165 -4.04 -17.46 10.06
C GLU A 165 -3.01 -16.32 10.08
N TYR A 166 -3.45 -15.08 10.22
CA TYR A 166 -2.53 -13.95 10.40
C TYR A 166 -1.73 -14.05 11.69
N ALA A 167 -2.35 -14.47 12.79
CA ALA A 167 -1.66 -14.69 14.05
C ALA A 167 -0.55 -15.75 13.93
N GLU A 168 -0.84 -16.83 13.22
CA GLU A 168 0.14 -17.87 12.91
C GLU A 168 1.30 -17.33 12.04
N LEU A 169 1.00 -16.66 10.92
CA LEU A 169 2.03 -16.09 10.06
C LEU A 169 2.90 -15.05 10.78
N ARG A 170 2.32 -14.29 11.71
CA ARG A 170 3.08 -13.39 12.57
C ARG A 170 4.12 -14.14 13.40
N THR A 171 3.81 -15.32 13.95
CA THR A 171 4.80 -16.14 14.68
C THR A 171 5.90 -16.69 13.78
N LEU A 172 5.63 -16.83 12.48
CA LEU A 172 6.61 -17.23 11.47
C LEU A 172 7.42 -16.04 10.92
N GLY A 173 7.16 -14.82 11.39
CA GLY A 173 7.93 -13.63 11.04
C GLY A 173 7.28 -12.73 9.99
N LEU A 174 5.96 -12.79 9.79
CA LEU A 174 5.24 -11.78 9.00
C LEU A 174 5.17 -10.46 9.76
N ASP A 175 5.75 -9.41 9.18
CA ASP A 175 5.86 -8.10 9.81
C ASP A 175 4.71 -7.17 9.41
N ALA A 176 4.31 -7.16 8.14
CA ALA A 176 3.31 -6.22 7.63
C ALA A 176 2.36 -6.84 6.63
N VAL A 177 1.16 -6.27 6.52
CA VAL A 177 0.18 -6.68 5.50
C VAL A 177 -0.44 -5.45 4.85
N MET A 178 -0.42 -5.44 3.51
CA MET A 178 -1.03 -4.42 2.67
C MET A 178 -2.34 -4.97 2.10
N VAL A 179 -3.46 -4.36 2.41
CA VAL A 179 -4.78 -4.72 1.85
C VAL A 179 -5.47 -3.47 1.35
N TYR A 180 -5.57 -3.37 0.04
CA TYR A 180 -6.28 -2.25 -0.58
C TYR A 180 -7.75 -2.62 -0.76
N GLN A 181 -8.64 -1.70 -0.32
CA GLN A 181 -10.08 -1.88 -0.48
C GLN A 181 -10.49 -1.76 -1.96
N GLU A 182 -9.65 -1.25 -2.79
CA GLU A 182 -9.82 -0.90 -4.20
C GLU A 182 -10.76 0.30 -4.36
N THR A 183 -12.02 0.22 -3.95
CA THR A 183 -12.96 1.34 -3.80
C THR A 183 -13.88 1.08 -2.61
N TYR A 184 -14.31 2.14 -1.94
CA TYR A 184 -15.29 2.09 -0.85
C TYR A 184 -16.74 2.21 -1.34
N GLN A 185 -16.96 2.41 -2.66
CA GLN A 185 -18.28 2.45 -3.27
C GLN A 185 -18.74 1.03 -3.64
N PRO A 186 -19.78 0.45 -2.99
CA PRO A 186 -20.14 -0.96 -3.17
C PRO A 186 -20.61 -1.31 -4.57
N ALA A 187 -21.32 -0.39 -5.25
CA ALA A 187 -21.80 -0.64 -6.60
C ALA A 187 -20.63 -0.72 -7.59
N THR A 188 -19.68 0.21 -7.49
CA THR A 188 -18.43 0.19 -8.28
C THR A 188 -17.57 -1.01 -7.93
N TYR A 189 -17.46 -1.34 -6.63
CA TYR A 189 -16.75 -2.54 -6.18
C TYR A 189 -17.31 -3.82 -6.84
N ALA A 190 -18.63 -4.02 -6.78
CA ALA A 190 -19.29 -5.16 -7.40
C ALA A 190 -19.14 -5.23 -8.92
N LYS A 191 -19.12 -4.07 -9.60
CA LYS A 191 -18.90 -3.94 -11.04
C LYS A 191 -17.53 -4.47 -11.48
N HIS A 192 -16.51 -4.29 -10.65
CA HIS A 192 -15.13 -4.63 -10.98
C HIS A 192 -14.66 -5.99 -10.41
N HIS A 193 -15.39 -6.60 -9.48
CA HIS A 193 -15.08 -7.90 -8.88
C HIS A 193 -16.15 -8.92 -9.24
N LEU A 194 -16.01 -9.55 -10.41
CA LEU A 194 -17.08 -10.35 -11.05
C LEU A 194 -17.23 -11.75 -10.46
N LYS A 195 -16.10 -12.38 -10.03
CA LYS A 195 -16.07 -13.74 -9.49
C LYS A 195 -15.04 -13.87 -8.37
N GLY A 196 -15.14 -14.96 -7.62
CA GLY A 196 -14.21 -15.32 -6.55
C GLY A 196 -14.53 -14.62 -5.22
N ARG A 197 -13.68 -14.86 -4.23
CA ARG A 197 -13.90 -14.34 -2.85
C ARG A 197 -13.68 -12.83 -2.74
N LYS A 198 -12.93 -12.25 -3.63
CA LYS A 198 -12.75 -10.79 -3.68
C LYS A 198 -14.06 -10.02 -3.89
N ARG A 199 -15.14 -10.70 -4.35
CA ARG A 199 -16.52 -10.13 -4.40
C ARG A 199 -17.07 -9.78 -3.02
N ASP A 200 -16.59 -10.41 -1.96
CA ASP A 200 -17.05 -10.13 -0.60
C ASP A 200 -16.42 -8.82 -0.11
N PHE A 201 -17.16 -7.73 -0.39
CA PHE A 201 -16.80 -6.37 0.00
C PHE A 201 -16.50 -6.25 1.49
N ARG A 202 -17.40 -6.80 2.33
CA ARG A 202 -17.30 -6.71 3.79
C ARG A 202 -16.09 -7.49 4.30
N TRP A 203 -15.88 -8.70 3.83
CA TRP A 203 -14.73 -9.51 4.20
C TRP A 203 -13.40 -8.78 3.95
N ARG A 204 -13.29 -8.11 2.79
CA ARG A 204 -12.10 -7.33 2.45
C ARG A 204 -11.98 -6.07 3.32
N LEU A 205 -13.08 -5.32 3.49
CA LEU A 205 -13.12 -4.10 4.30
C LEU A 205 -12.72 -4.36 5.78
N GLU A 206 -13.10 -5.50 6.34
CA GLU A 206 -12.78 -5.88 7.72
C GLU A 206 -11.39 -6.52 7.88
N THR A 207 -10.60 -6.64 6.81
CA THR A 207 -9.25 -7.23 6.91
C THR A 207 -8.32 -6.44 7.83
N PRO A 208 -8.24 -5.11 7.77
CA PRO A 208 -7.41 -4.34 8.68
C PRO A 208 -7.78 -4.52 10.16
N ASP A 209 -9.07 -4.74 10.46
CA ASP A 209 -9.52 -5.10 11.82
C ASP A 209 -8.97 -6.47 12.27
N ARG A 210 -8.93 -7.46 11.37
CA ARG A 210 -8.35 -8.78 11.66
C ARG A 210 -6.85 -8.68 11.92
N LEU A 211 -6.14 -7.87 11.14
CA LEU A 211 -4.71 -7.61 11.31
C LEU A 211 -4.41 -6.91 12.65
N GLY A 212 -5.17 -5.87 12.98
CA GLY A 212 -5.02 -5.17 14.25
C GLY A 212 -5.30 -6.05 15.47
N LYS A 213 -6.28 -6.96 15.38
CA LYS A 213 -6.60 -7.93 16.45
C LYS A 213 -5.47 -8.91 16.71
N CYS A 214 -4.76 -9.36 15.69
CA CYS A 214 -3.63 -10.27 15.87
C CYS A 214 -2.28 -9.53 16.06
N GLY A 215 -2.29 -8.19 16.10
CA GLY A 215 -1.12 -7.38 16.42
C GLY A 215 -0.04 -7.38 15.35
N ILE A 216 -0.44 -7.37 14.07
CA ILE A 216 0.51 -7.14 12.95
C ILE A 216 1.17 -5.78 13.13
N ASP A 217 2.49 -5.73 12.96
CA ASP A 217 3.28 -4.53 13.21
C ASP A 217 2.88 -3.37 12.28
N LYS A 218 2.74 -3.60 10.97
CA LYS A 218 2.34 -2.54 10.03
C LYS A 218 1.16 -2.98 9.15
N ILE A 219 0.14 -2.12 9.08
CA ILE A 219 -1.07 -2.32 8.28
C ILE A 219 -1.11 -1.26 7.17
N GLY A 220 -1.12 -1.71 5.92
CA GLY A 220 -1.21 -0.83 4.75
C GLY A 220 -2.62 -0.73 4.20
N LEU A 221 -3.03 0.49 3.88
CA LEU A 221 -4.32 0.83 3.29
C LEU A 221 -4.12 1.55 1.95
N GLY A 222 -5.17 1.57 1.15
CA GLY A 222 -5.26 2.32 -0.10
C GLY A 222 -6.52 1.99 -0.87
N SER A 223 -6.78 2.79 -1.89
CA SER A 223 -7.76 2.53 -2.95
C SER A 223 -7.07 2.56 -4.30
N LEU A 224 -7.62 1.81 -5.27
CA LEU A 224 -7.10 1.80 -6.63
C LEU A 224 -7.66 2.99 -7.39
N ILE A 225 -6.82 3.99 -7.59
CA ILE A 225 -7.19 5.25 -8.23
C ILE A 225 -7.52 5.01 -9.69
N GLY A 226 -8.75 5.34 -10.09
CA GLY A 226 -9.27 5.16 -11.44
C GLY A 226 -10.51 4.28 -11.53
N LEU A 227 -10.90 3.60 -10.44
CA LEU A 227 -12.16 2.85 -10.39
C LEU A 227 -13.35 3.74 -10.08
N GLU A 228 -13.17 4.70 -9.17
CA GLU A 228 -14.20 5.60 -8.67
C GLU A 228 -13.61 7.01 -8.44
N ASP A 229 -14.41 7.97 -7.98
CA ASP A 229 -13.93 9.29 -7.60
C ASP A 229 -12.85 9.19 -6.50
N TRP A 230 -11.61 9.46 -6.88
CA TRP A 230 -10.44 9.32 -6.02
C TRP A 230 -10.50 10.19 -4.76
N ARG A 231 -11.18 11.33 -4.82
CA ARG A 231 -11.32 12.24 -3.68
C ARG A 231 -12.21 11.63 -2.60
N ILE A 232 -13.29 11.01 -3.02
CA ILE A 232 -14.24 10.36 -2.11
C ILE A 232 -13.64 9.08 -1.55
N ASP A 233 -13.08 8.20 -2.41
CA ASP A 233 -12.38 6.99 -1.95
C ASP A 233 -11.25 7.32 -0.97
N SER A 234 -10.48 8.39 -1.23
CA SER A 234 -9.43 8.84 -0.31
C SER A 234 -9.99 9.36 1.01
N THR A 235 -11.16 9.99 1.01
CA THR A 235 -11.84 10.42 2.24
C THR A 235 -12.25 9.21 3.08
N PHE A 236 -12.84 8.18 2.47
CA PHE A 236 -13.16 6.93 3.17
C PHE A 236 -11.90 6.20 3.65
N THR A 237 -10.83 6.17 2.86
CA THR A 237 -9.53 5.62 3.29
C THR A 237 -9.00 6.36 4.53
N ALA A 238 -9.11 7.69 4.58
CA ALA A 238 -8.71 8.48 5.73
C ALA A 238 -9.57 8.19 6.97
N MET A 239 -10.88 8.02 6.80
CA MET A 239 -11.78 7.64 7.90
C MET A 239 -11.46 6.24 8.43
N HIS A 240 -11.14 5.30 7.55
CA HIS A 240 -10.70 3.95 7.91
C HIS A 240 -9.38 3.99 8.70
N MET A 241 -8.42 4.80 8.23
CA MET A 241 -7.16 5.04 8.94
C MET A 241 -7.38 5.63 10.33
N ASP A 242 -8.25 6.64 10.47
CA ASP A 242 -8.59 7.23 11.76
C ASP A 242 -9.19 6.22 12.74
N TYR A 243 -10.10 5.36 12.26
CA TYR A 243 -10.69 4.30 13.06
C TYR A 243 -9.62 3.31 13.54
N LEU A 244 -8.77 2.82 12.65
CA LEU A 244 -7.74 1.83 12.97
C LEU A 244 -6.71 2.38 13.96
N ARG A 245 -6.23 3.60 13.76
CA ARG A 245 -5.24 4.26 14.64
C ARG A 245 -5.77 4.44 16.06
N ARG A 246 -7.06 4.68 16.25
CA ARG A 246 -7.67 4.79 17.58
C ARG A 246 -7.84 3.42 18.24
N ARG A 247 -8.17 2.40 17.45
CA ARG A 247 -8.49 1.08 17.97
C ARG A 247 -7.28 0.18 18.13
N TYR A 248 -6.35 0.24 17.21
CA TYR A 248 -5.14 -0.61 17.15
C TYR A 248 -3.87 0.27 17.15
N TRP A 249 -3.73 1.06 18.18
CA TRP A 249 -2.67 2.06 18.32
C TRP A 249 -1.24 1.50 18.39
N ARG A 250 -1.09 0.19 18.62
CA ARG A 250 0.20 -0.50 18.59
C ARG A 250 0.72 -0.79 17.21
N SER A 251 -0.16 -0.87 16.22
CA SER A 251 0.24 -1.08 14.83
C SER A 251 0.71 0.23 14.20
N ARG A 252 1.73 0.15 13.39
CA ARG A 252 2.13 1.21 12.45
C ARG A 252 1.22 1.16 11.22
N TYR A 253 1.21 2.22 10.44
CA TYR A 253 0.34 2.33 9.29
C TYR A 253 1.07 2.86 8.07
N SER A 254 0.64 2.39 6.89
CA SER A 254 1.08 2.93 5.59
C SER A 254 -0.10 3.19 4.67
N LEU A 255 0.07 4.13 3.75
CA LEU A 255 -0.87 4.44 2.67
C LEU A 255 -0.16 4.32 1.32
N SER A 256 -0.85 3.73 0.35
CA SER A 256 -0.42 3.65 -1.04
C SER A 256 -1.46 4.27 -1.96
N PHE A 257 -1.00 4.74 -3.12
CA PHE A 257 -1.79 5.51 -4.08
C PHE A 257 -1.70 4.88 -5.50
N PRO A 258 -2.01 3.58 -5.66
CA PRO A 258 -1.88 2.93 -6.95
C PRO A 258 -2.87 3.52 -7.95
N ARG A 259 -2.35 4.08 -9.06
CA ARG A 259 -3.17 4.41 -10.23
C ARG A 259 -3.40 3.17 -11.08
N LEU A 260 -4.56 3.06 -11.71
CA LEU A 260 -4.83 2.04 -12.72
C LEU A 260 -3.78 2.09 -13.81
N ARG A 261 -3.30 0.91 -14.21
CA ARG A 261 -2.29 0.73 -15.26
C ARG A 261 -2.83 -0.21 -16.33
N PRO A 262 -2.39 -0.08 -17.58
CA PRO A 262 -2.70 -1.04 -18.61
C PRO A 262 -2.32 -2.47 -18.19
N CYS A 263 -3.22 -3.42 -18.42
CA CYS A 263 -3.01 -4.83 -18.17
C CYS A 263 -3.81 -5.66 -19.19
N ALA A 264 -3.52 -6.94 -19.30
CA ALA A 264 -4.29 -7.85 -20.14
C ALA A 264 -5.75 -7.90 -19.65
N GLY A 265 -6.71 -7.64 -20.54
CA GLY A 265 -8.15 -7.58 -20.21
C GLY A 265 -8.57 -6.39 -19.35
N GLY A 266 -7.79 -5.32 -19.33
CA GLY A 266 -8.02 -4.13 -18.51
C GLY A 266 -9.23 -3.28 -18.91
N VAL A 267 -9.54 -2.28 -18.09
CA VAL A 267 -10.74 -1.41 -18.20
C VAL A 267 -10.50 -0.28 -19.18
N ASP A 268 -11.38 -0.10 -20.16
CA ASP A 268 -11.28 0.97 -21.18
C ASP A 268 -11.65 2.37 -20.66
N ASN A 269 -12.39 2.49 -19.55
CA ASN A 269 -12.94 3.74 -19.00
C ASN A 269 -12.44 4.04 -17.57
N ALA A 270 -11.13 4.09 -17.38
CA ALA A 270 -10.56 4.49 -16.10
C ALA A 270 -10.82 6.00 -15.82
N LEU A 271 -11.22 6.31 -14.58
CA LEU A 271 -11.28 7.68 -14.10
C LEU A 271 -9.86 8.15 -13.78
N THR A 272 -9.15 8.62 -14.79
CA THR A 272 -7.75 9.03 -14.65
C THR A 272 -7.61 10.28 -13.79
N ILE A 273 -6.54 10.34 -13.01
CA ILE A 273 -6.11 11.56 -12.32
C ILE A 273 -4.80 12.07 -12.92
N SER A 274 -4.65 13.40 -12.97
CA SER A 274 -3.42 14.03 -13.40
C SER A 274 -2.31 13.87 -12.36
N ASP A 275 -1.05 14.03 -12.78
CA ASP A 275 0.10 14.06 -11.87
C ASP A 275 -0.04 15.14 -10.80
N LYS A 276 -0.59 16.31 -11.18
CA LYS A 276 -0.89 17.41 -10.25
C LYS A 276 -1.88 16.98 -9.16
N GLN A 277 -2.90 16.22 -9.51
CA GLN A 277 -3.88 15.69 -8.55
C GLN A 277 -3.28 14.60 -7.66
N LEU A 278 -2.38 13.76 -8.19
CA LEU A 278 -1.65 12.80 -7.36
C LEU A 278 -0.73 13.50 -6.35
N VAL A 279 -0.04 14.56 -6.75
CA VAL A 279 0.72 15.42 -5.83
C VAL A 279 -0.18 16.02 -4.75
N GLN A 280 -1.35 16.55 -5.13
CA GLN A 280 -2.35 17.07 -4.18
C GLN A 280 -2.75 16.01 -3.15
N LEU A 281 -3.06 14.80 -3.61
CA LEU A 281 -3.46 13.68 -2.77
C LEU A 281 -2.37 13.31 -1.75
N ILE A 282 -1.13 13.14 -2.21
CA ILE A 282 0.01 12.78 -1.36
C ILE A 282 0.26 13.87 -0.31
N CYS A 283 0.25 15.15 -0.72
CA CYS A 283 0.41 16.27 0.20
C CYS A 283 -0.73 16.35 1.23
N ALA A 284 -1.97 16.17 0.80
CA ALA A 284 -3.13 16.16 1.70
C ALA A 284 -3.02 15.04 2.74
N TYR A 285 -2.65 13.83 2.34
CA TYR A 285 -2.43 12.73 3.28
C TYR A 285 -1.30 13.00 4.26
N ARG A 286 -0.17 13.58 3.82
CA ARG A 286 0.93 13.93 4.73
C ARG A 286 0.50 14.98 5.75
N LEU A 287 -0.25 15.98 5.32
CA LEU A 287 -0.78 17.02 6.21
C LEU A 287 -1.78 16.44 7.23
N ARG A 288 -2.60 15.47 6.82
CA ARG A 288 -3.59 14.81 7.69
C ARG A 288 -2.96 13.81 8.63
N PHE A 289 -1.97 13.05 8.17
CA PHE A 289 -1.32 11.94 8.89
C PHE A 289 0.20 12.10 8.91
N PRO A 290 0.74 12.97 9.75
CA PRO A 290 2.19 13.26 9.76
C PRO A 290 3.07 12.05 10.04
N ASP A 291 2.56 11.04 10.77
CA ASP A 291 3.32 9.88 11.25
C ASP A 291 3.11 8.62 10.40
N VAL A 292 2.22 8.66 9.40
CA VAL A 292 1.92 7.50 8.55
C VAL A 292 2.92 7.42 7.40
N GLU A 293 3.39 6.20 7.13
CA GLU A 293 4.23 5.93 5.96
C GLU A 293 3.42 6.13 4.67
N LEU A 294 3.98 6.87 3.71
CA LEU A 294 3.39 7.04 2.38
C LEU A 294 4.27 6.32 1.37
N SER A 295 3.70 5.32 0.71
CA SER A 295 4.41 4.41 -0.20
C SER A 295 4.10 4.70 -1.66
N LEU A 296 5.12 4.71 -2.51
CA LEU A 296 5.00 4.94 -3.95
C LEU A 296 5.68 3.82 -4.73
N SER A 297 4.93 3.19 -5.64
CA SER A 297 5.43 2.08 -6.45
C SER A 297 6.06 2.55 -7.78
N THR A 298 6.64 1.60 -8.51
CA THR A 298 7.18 1.80 -9.87
C THR A 298 6.11 1.98 -10.97
N ARG A 299 4.83 2.06 -10.59
CA ARG A 299 3.72 2.38 -11.51
C ARG A 299 3.87 3.74 -12.16
N GLU A 300 4.49 4.69 -11.45
CA GLU A 300 4.63 6.08 -11.86
C GLU A 300 5.91 6.30 -12.66
N GLN A 301 5.86 7.25 -13.60
CA GLN A 301 7.01 7.62 -14.40
C GLN A 301 8.15 8.17 -13.55
N GLN A 302 9.38 7.92 -14.00
CA GLN A 302 10.62 8.33 -13.35
C GLN A 302 10.60 9.80 -12.89
N ALA A 303 10.27 10.74 -13.77
CA ALA A 303 10.31 12.17 -13.48
C ALA A 303 9.35 12.56 -12.32
N LEU A 304 8.14 11.98 -12.32
CA LEU A 304 7.16 12.21 -11.26
C LEU A 304 7.62 11.61 -9.93
N ARG A 305 8.08 10.35 -9.94
CA ARG A 305 8.60 9.69 -8.73
C ARG A 305 9.71 10.48 -8.08
N ASP A 306 10.66 10.88 -8.89
CA ASP A 306 11.80 11.68 -8.46
C ASP A 306 11.41 13.03 -7.86
N GLY A 307 10.38 13.67 -8.38
CA GLY A 307 9.79 14.88 -7.80
C GLY A 307 9.11 14.63 -6.44
N LEU A 308 8.41 13.50 -6.32
CA LEU A 308 7.66 13.13 -5.12
C LEU A 308 8.54 12.70 -3.95
N PHE A 309 9.78 12.26 -4.16
CA PHE A 309 10.70 11.84 -3.08
C PHE A 309 10.84 12.88 -1.97
N ARG A 310 10.73 14.16 -2.29
CA ARG A 310 10.85 15.24 -1.30
C ARG A 310 9.52 15.72 -0.72
N LEU A 311 8.39 15.37 -1.33
CA LEU A 311 7.12 16.03 -1.02
C LEU A 311 6.27 15.36 0.06
N GLY A 312 6.52 14.09 0.36
CA GLY A 312 5.69 13.40 1.36
C GLY A 312 5.91 11.91 1.40
N VAL A 313 6.46 11.34 0.34
CA VAL A 313 6.74 9.91 0.22
C VAL A 313 7.87 9.51 1.17
N THR A 314 7.72 8.38 1.84
CA THR A 314 8.69 7.86 2.82
C THR A 314 9.18 6.46 2.49
N SER A 315 8.50 5.77 1.54
CA SER A 315 8.86 4.43 1.10
C SER A 315 8.62 4.30 -0.41
N VAL A 316 9.54 3.67 -1.13
CA VAL A 316 9.41 3.46 -2.58
C VAL A 316 9.88 2.07 -2.97
N SER A 317 9.16 1.44 -3.91
CA SER A 317 9.70 0.24 -4.57
C SER A 317 10.70 0.63 -5.66
N ALA A 318 11.66 -0.24 -5.92
CA ALA A 318 12.60 -0.07 -7.00
C ALA A 318 12.85 -1.39 -7.73
N GLU A 319 13.20 -1.32 -9.01
CA GLU A 319 13.53 -2.48 -9.86
C GLU A 319 12.46 -3.57 -9.81
N SER A 320 11.17 -3.18 -9.74
CA SER A 320 10.05 -4.11 -9.56
C SER A 320 9.85 -5.01 -10.78
N LYS A 321 9.57 -6.29 -10.51
CA LYS A 321 9.04 -7.23 -11.49
C LYS A 321 7.64 -7.64 -11.05
N THR A 322 6.67 -7.61 -11.97
CA THR A 322 5.24 -7.86 -11.67
C THR A 322 4.78 -9.26 -12.06
N GLN A 323 5.72 -10.20 -12.21
CA GLN A 323 5.50 -11.59 -12.56
C GLN A 323 6.23 -12.55 -11.61
N PRO A 324 5.73 -13.80 -11.43
CA PRO A 324 6.42 -14.82 -10.64
C PRO A 324 7.75 -15.25 -11.27
N GLY A 325 8.83 -15.24 -10.47
CA GLY A 325 10.16 -15.70 -10.90
C GLY A 325 10.89 -14.70 -11.80
N GLY A 326 10.64 -13.40 -11.64
CA GLY A 326 11.16 -12.36 -12.53
C GLY A 326 12.57 -11.86 -12.21
N TYR A 327 13.20 -12.28 -11.10
CA TYR A 327 14.54 -11.81 -10.70
C TYR A 327 15.64 -12.80 -11.02
N ALA A 328 15.39 -14.11 -10.87
CA ALA A 328 16.32 -15.17 -11.21
C ALA A 328 16.19 -15.64 -12.67
N ASN A 329 14.98 -15.54 -13.24
CA ASN A 329 14.69 -15.98 -14.60
C ASN A 329 13.79 -14.96 -15.30
N GLU A 330 14.27 -14.27 -16.30
CA GLU A 330 13.50 -13.29 -17.06
C GLU A 330 12.43 -13.96 -17.93
N GLN A 331 11.16 -13.92 -17.51
CA GLN A 331 10.00 -14.30 -18.31
C GLN A 331 8.96 -13.15 -18.25
N GLN A 332 8.87 -12.34 -19.29
CA GLN A 332 8.02 -11.14 -19.33
C GLN A 332 6.52 -11.42 -19.51
N GLU A 333 6.12 -12.61 -19.95
CA GLU A 333 4.74 -12.94 -20.40
C GLU A 333 3.69 -13.08 -19.28
N LEU A 334 4.05 -12.88 -18.00
CA LEU A 334 3.23 -13.24 -16.85
C LEU A 334 2.88 -12.04 -15.95
N GLU A 335 2.98 -10.83 -16.47
CA GLU A 335 2.86 -9.59 -15.70
C GLU A 335 1.44 -9.31 -15.22
N GLN A 336 1.32 -8.77 -14.01
CA GLN A 336 0.06 -8.30 -13.44
C GLN A 336 -0.42 -7.02 -14.10
N PHE A 337 0.49 -6.09 -14.32
CA PHE A 337 0.29 -4.79 -14.98
C PHE A 337 1.66 -4.23 -15.41
N SER A 338 1.64 -3.27 -16.33
CA SER A 338 2.84 -2.56 -16.77
C SER A 338 3.35 -1.57 -15.73
N ILE A 339 4.67 -1.39 -15.63
CA ILE A 339 5.34 -0.37 -14.82
C ILE A 339 5.98 0.69 -15.74
N ASP A 340 6.16 1.92 -15.23
CA ASP A 340 6.76 3.03 -15.99
C ASP A 340 8.19 3.36 -15.53
N ASP A 341 8.61 2.90 -14.34
CA ASP A 341 9.97 3.08 -13.85
C ASP A 341 10.63 1.72 -13.63
N ASP A 342 11.40 1.29 -14.60
CA ASP A 342 12.12 0.01 -14.63
C ASP A 342 13.62 0.15 -14.26
N ARG A 343 14.03 1.35 -13.82
CA ARG A 343 15.44 1.61 -13.44
C ARG A 343 15.96 0.59 -12.44
N PRO A 344 17.26 0.20 -12.58
CA PRO A 344 17.96 -0.53 -11.54
C PRO A 344 17.94 0.23 -10.21
N VAL A 345 17.93 -0.50 -9.10
CA VAL A 345 17.87 0.11 -7.76
C VAL A 345 19.05 1.06 -7.49
N SER A 346 20.20 0.82 -8.09
CA SER A 346 21.37 1.72 -7.99
C SER A 346 21.08 3.13 -8.54
N GLU A 347 20.37 3.22 -9.66
CA GLU A 347 19.96 4.50 -10.26
C GLU A 347 18.88 5.20 -9.42
N VAL A 348 17.92 4.46 -8.89
CA VAL A 348 16.92 5.01 -7.97
C VAL A 348 17.58 5.55 -6.71
N ALA A 349 18.55 4.82 -6.15
CA ALA A 349 19.32 5.26 -4.98
C ALA A 349 20.15 6.53 -5.28
N GLN A 350 20.74 6.64 -6.47
CA GLN A 350 21.42 7.86 -6.90
C GLN A 350 20.47 9.04 -7.05
N ALA A 351 19.28 8.82 -7.64
CA ALA A 351 18.25 9.84 -7.78
C ALA A 351 17.75 10.35 -6.41
N ILE A 352 17.63 9.48 -5.42
CA ILE A 352 17.30 9.83 -4.03
C ILE A 352 18.40 10.72 -3.43
N LYS A 353 19.68 10.31 -3.56
CA LYS A 353 20.84 11.08 -3.07
C LYS A 353 20.95 12.44 -3.74
N ALA A 354 20.74 12.52 -5.05
CA ALA A 354 20.77 13.78 -5.82
C ALA A 354 19.73 14.81 -5.32
N ARG A 355 18.68 14.34 -4.61
CA ARG A 355 17.66 15.20 -3.98
C ARG A 355 17.93 15.51 -2.51
N GLY A 356 19.14 15.19 -2.01
CA GLY A 356 19.55 15.43 -0.63
C GLY A 356 18.88 14.49 0.38
N LEU A 357 18.43 13.31 -0.08
CA LEU A 357 17.85 12.26 0.76
C LEU A 357 18.82 11.08 0.87
N GLN A 358 18.64 10.28 1.90
CA GLN A 358 19.38 9.05 2.15
C GLN A 358 18.51 7.83 1.83
N PRO A 359 18.88 6.97 0.85
CA PRO A 359 18.20 5.70 0.65
C PRO A 359 18.48 4.77 1.83
N VAL A 360 17.42 4.18 2.39
CA VAL A 360 17.49 3.24 3.52
C VAL A 360 17.01 1.88 3.06
N TRP A 361 17.80 0.85 3.30
CA TRP A 361 17.57 -0.52 2.84
C TRP A 361 16.99 -1.41 3.93
N GLN A 362 17.19 -1.05 5.20
CA GLN A 362 16.80 -1.81 6.37
C GLN A 362 16.09 -0.91 7.38
N ASP A 363 15.05 -1.41 8.01
CA ASP A 363 14.35 -0.74 9.11
C ASP A 363 14.87 -1.25 10.46
N TRP A 364 15.50 -0.40 11.24
CA TRP A 364 16.09 -0.73 12.53
C TRP A 364 15.05 -1.02 13.64
N LEU A 365 13.81 -0.64 13.44
CA LEU A 365 12.76 -0.80 14.46
C LEU A 365 12.44 -2.25 14.79
N ASN A 366 12.69 -3.19 13.88
CA ASN A 366 12.41 -4.61 14.10
C ASN A 366 13.31 -5.28 15.12
N GLU A 367 14.58 -4.87 15.21
CA GLU A 367 15.49 -5.45 16.21
C GLU A 367 15.06 -5.09 17.63
N LEU A 368 14.48 -3.92 17.84
CA LEU A 368 13.94 -3.48 19.13
C LEU A 368 12.61 -4.17 19.48
N SER A 369 11.82 -4.56 18.48
CA SER A 369 10.54 -5.26 18.66
C SER A 369 10.71 -6.75 18.93
N ALA A 370 11.84 -7.34 18.58
CA ALA A 370 12.17 -8.75 18.77
C ALA A 370 12.69 -9.08 20.18
N MET A 371 12.91 -8.09 21.04
CA MET A 371 13.24 -8.35 22.45
C MET A 371 12.01 -8.98 23.13
N PRO A 372 12.13 -10.17 23.75
CA PRO A 372 11.06 -10.72 24.55
C PRO A 372 10.74 -9.73 25.68
N PRO A 373 9.46 -9.64 26.11
CA PRO A 373 9.13 -8.82 27.26
C PRO A 373 10.00 -9.31 28.42
N GLU A 374 10.95 -8.48 28.86
CA GLU A 374 11.65 -8.72 30.12
C GLU A 374 10.55 -8.89 31.17
N THR A 375 10.55 -10.03 31.80
CA THR A 375 9.77 -10.27 33.02
C THR A 375 10.29 -9.29 34.07
N PHE A 376 9.61 -8.17 34.23
CA PHE A 376 9.79 -7.32 35.37
C PHE A 376 9.40 -8.16 36.58
N SER A 377 10.38 -8.82 37.21
CA SER A 377 10.27 -9.32 38.56
C SER A 377 10.16 -8.08 39.43
N SER A 378 8.99 -7.88 40.02
CA SER A 378 8.79 -6.89 41.07
C SER A 378 9.82 -7.17 42.19
N PRO A 379 10.58 -6.18 42.64
CA PRO A 379 11.35 -6.37 43.87
C PRO A 379 10.35 -6.56 45.02
N GLU A 380 10.57 -7.58 45.85
CA GLU A 380 9.89 -7.83 47.11
C GLU A 380 10.04 -6.64 48.08
#